data_c87c48ea5889cc9c5e8c89cc8b3686fa
#
_entry.id   c87c48ea5889cc9c5e8c89cc8b3686fa
#
_cell.length_a   1.000
_cell.length_b   1.000
_cell.length_c   1.000
_cell.angle_alpha   90.00
_cell.angle_beta   90.00
_cell.angle_gamma   90.00
#
_symmetry.space_group_name_H-M   'P 1'
#
loop_
_entity.id
_entity.type
_entity.pdbx_description
1 polymer ?
#
loop_
_entity_poly.entity_id
_entity_poly.type
_entity_poly.pdbx_seq_one_letter_code
_entity_poly.pdbx_strand_id
1 'polypeptide(L)'
;MANHKSSVKRIRQDKKKALHNKYYAQTMRNAVRKLRAMTNKDEATALYPKVQKLLDKLAKTNIIHKNKAANLKSSLAQHVNKLA
;
A
#
# COMPACT_ATOMS: atom_id res chain seq x y z
N MET A 1 -16.64 3.72 -37.01
CA MET A 1 -16.37 2.55 -36.20
C MET A 1 -16.52 2.85 -34.73
N ALA A 2 -17.55 2.25 -34.11
CA ALA A 2 -17.87 2.46 -32.70
C ALA A 2 -16.74 2.02 -31.75
N ASN A 3 -15.91 1.07 -32.20
CA ASN A 3 -14.86 0.48 -31.36
C ASN A 3 -13.71 1.41 -31.04
N HIS A 4 -13.45 2.42 -31.86
CA HIS A 4 -12.32 3.34 -31.63
C HIS A 4 -12.55 4.25 -30.43
N LYS A 5 -13.75 4.77 -30.24
CA LYS A 5 -14.06 5.66 -29.11
C LYS A 5 -13.99 4.88 -27.78
N SER A 6 -14.50 3.66 -27.77
CA SER A 6 -14.46 2.78 -26.58
C SER A 6 -13.04 2.42 -26.22
N SER A 7 -12.19 2.09 -27.20
CA SER A 7 -10.79 1.74 -26.99
C SER A 7 -10.00 2.91 -26.42
N VAL A 8 -10.20 4.12 -26.97
CA VAL A 8 -9.52 5.33 -26.50
C VAL A 8 -9.92 5.63 -25.05
N LYS A 9 -11.21 5.54 -24.73
CA LYS A 9 -11.71 5.76 -23.38
C LYS A 9 -11.10 4.76 -22.41
N ARG A 10 -11.05 3.48 -22.77
CA ARG A 10 -10.46 2.42 -21.96
C ARG A 10 -8.97 2.65 -21.70
N ILE A 11 -8.23 3.02 -22.74
CA ILE A 11 -6.80 3.34 -22.62
C ILE A 11 -6.58 4.49 -21.63
N ARG A 12 -7.39 5.54 -21.70
CA ARG A 12 -7.32 6.66 -20.76
C ARG A 12 -7.61 6.22 -19.34
N GLN A 13 -8.63 5.37 -19.14
CA GLN A 13 -8.97 4.84 -17.83
C GLN A 13 -7.85 3.96 -17.29
N ASP A 14 -7.25 3.10 -18.12
CA ASP A 14 -6.17 2.21 -17.72
C ASP A 14 -4.93 3.00 -17.32
N LYS A 15 -4.58 4.04 -18.05
CA LYS A 15 -3.46 4.93 -17.72
C LYS A 15 -3.71 5.65 -16.39
N LYS A 16 -4.93 6.15 -16.20
CA LYS A 16 -5.32 6.84 -14.97
C LYS A 16 -5.25 5.90 -13.77
N LYS A 17 -5.73 4.67 -13.92
CA LYS A 17 -5.65 3.63 -12.87
C LYS A 17 -4.20 3.26 -12.56
N ALA A 18 -3.36 3.11 -13.59
CA ALA A 18 -1.96 2.77 -13.42
C ALA A 18 -1.22 3.86 -12.63
N LEU A 19 -1.45 5.14 -12.94
CA LEU A 19 -0.87 6.26 -12.21
C LEU A 19 -1.35 6.29 -10.77
N HIS A 20 -2.64 6.06 -10.55
CA HIS A 20 -3.26 6.02 -9.23
C HIS A 20 -2.67 4.89 -8.39
N ASN A 21 -2.56 3.68 -8.97
CA ASN A 21 -1.98 2.52 -8.31
C ASN A 21 -0.51 2.74 -7.97
N LYS A 22 0.24 3.35 -8.87
CA LYS A 22 1.65 3.69 -8.67
C LYS A 22 1.81 4.65 -7.48
N TYR A 23 0.95 5.66 -7.40
CA TYR A 23 0.94 6.62 -6.31
C TYR A 23 0.71 5.92 -4.96
N TYR A 24 -0.32 5.07 -4.88
CA TYR A 24 -0.62 4.35 -3.65
C TYR A 24 0.45 3.35 -3.28
N ALA A 25 1.03 2.65 -4.26
CA ALA A 25 2.12 1.73 -4.01
C ALA A 25 3.35 2.47 -3.45
N GLN A 26 3.64 3.66 -3.98
CA GLN A 26 4.73 4.49 -3.50
C GLN A 26 4.46 4.97 -2.07
N THR A 27 3.24 5.41 -1.80
CA THR A 27 2.82 5.84 -0.45
C THR A 27 2.97 4.69 0.56
N MET A 28 2.56 3.48 0.16
CA MET A 28 2.71 2.29 0.98
C MET A 28 4.18 1.99 1.29
N ARG A 29 5.04 2.00 0.27
CA ARG A 29 6.47 1.75 0.44
C ARG A 29 7.10 2.75 1.38
N ASN A 30 6.74 4.02 1.25
CA ASN A 30 7.25 5.08 2.11
C ASN A 30 6.79 4.88 3.56
N ALA A 31 5.52 4.51 3.77
CA ALA A 31 4.99 4.25 5.10
C ALA A 31 5.67 3.06 5.76
N VAL A 32 5.86 1.96 5.03
CA VAL A 32 6.56 0.76 5.51
C VAL A 32 8.00 1.09 5.86
N ARG A 33 8.69 1.82 4.99
CA ARG A 33 10.08 2.23 5.20
C ARG A 33 10.22 3.12 6.43
N LYS A 34 9.30 4.07 6.59
CA LYS A 34 9.27 4.96 7.75
C LYS A 34 9.10 4.17 9.05
N LEU A 35 8.17 3.22 9.07
CA LEU A 35 7.92 2.39 10.25
C LEU A 35 9.15 1.53 10.59
N ARG A 36 9.80 0.94 9.58
CA ARG A 36 11.00 0.13 9.78
C ARG A 36 12.19 0.94 10.28
N ALA A 37 12.25 2.22 9.94
CA ALA A 37 13.31 3.12 10.39
C ALA A 37 13.09 3.63 11.82
N MET A 38 11.88 3.48 12.37
CA MET A 38 11.58 3.93 13.72
C MET A 38 12.28 3.07 14.76
N THR A 39 12.87 3.70 15.74
CA THR A 39 13.53 3.05 16.87
C THR A 39 12.75 3.23 18.18
N ASN A 40 11.85 4.20 18.22
CA ASN A 40 11.00 4.47 19.38
C ASN A 40 9.74 3.61 19.32
N LYS A 41 9.55 2.73 20.32
CA LYS A 41 8.43 1.80 20.38
C LYS A 41 7.08 2.52 20.42
N ASP A 42 6.98 3.59 21.18
CA ASP A 42 5.72 4.34 21.32
C ASP A 42 5.29 4.95 19.99
N GLU A 43 6.22 5.55 19.25
CA GLU A 43 5.96 6.12 17.94
C GLU A 43 5.60 5.04 16.92
N ALA A 44 6.32 3.93 16.93
CA ALA A 44 6.07 2.80 16.05
C ALA A 44 4.70 2.17 16.33
N THR A 45 4.35 2.01 17.59
CA THR A 45 3.06 1.48 18.01
C THR A 45 1.92 2.40 17.57
N ALA A 46 2.13 3.71 17.63
CA ALA A 46 1.15 4.70 17.17
C ALA A 46 0.98 4.70 15.66
N LEU A 47 2.07 4.49 14.91
CA LEU A 47 2.04 4.49 13.45
C LEU A 47 1.54 3.16 12.86
N TYR A 48 1.80 2.05 13.54
CA TYR A 48 1.49 0.71 13.03
C TYR A 48 0.02 0.54 12.59
N PRO A 49 -0.99 0.96 13.38
CA PRO A 49 -2.38 0.84 12.95
C PRO A 49 -2.69 1.59 11.66
N LYS A 50 -2.05 2.74 11.44
CA LYS A 50 -2.22 3.53 10.22
C LYS A 50 -1.64 2.80 9.00
N VAL A 51 -0.46 2.20 9.15
CA VAL A 51 0.18 1.42 8.09
C VAL A 51 -0.64 0.16 7.80
N GLN A 52 -1.10 -0.54 8.85
CA GLN A 52 -1.95 -1.72 8.71
C GLN A 52 -3.22 -1.41 7.93
N LYS A 53 -3.87 -0.31 8.25
CA LYS A 53 -5.09 0.14 7.58
C LYS A 53 -4.83 0.42 6.10
N LEU A 54 -3.70 1.06 5.80
CA LEU A 54 -3.29 1.34 4.42
C LEU A 54 -3.05 0.05 3.65
N LEU A 55 -2.36 -0.92 4.24
CA LEU A 55 -2.09 -2.22 3.61
C LEU A 55 -3.39 -2.97 3.33
N ASP A 56 -4.33 -2.98 4.27
CA ASP A 56 -5.63 -3.62 4.09
C ASP A 56 -6.43 -2.97 2.98
N LYS A 57 -6.42 -1.64 2.91
CA LYS A 57 -7.09 -0.89 1.85
C LYS A 57 -6.52 -1.22 0.47
N LEU A 58 -5.19 -1.27 0.35
CA LEU A 58 -4.54 -1.59 -0.92
C LEU A 58 -4.79 -3.04 -1.35
N ALA A 59 -4.87 -3.97 -0.40
CA ALA A 59 -5.21 -5.35 -0.68
C ALA A 59 -6.67 -5.46 -1.15
N LYS A 60 -7.58 -4.73 -0.52
CA LYS A 60 -8.99 -4.72 -0.87
C LYS A 60 -9.22 -4.17 -2.28
N THR A 61 -8.43 -3.19 -2.70
CA THR A 61 -8.54 -2.58 -4.04
C THR A 61 -7.65 -3.28 -5.08
N ASN A 62 -7.01 -4.40 -4.72
CA ASN A 62 -6.15 -5.19 -5.60
C ASN A 62 -4.91 -4.45 -6.11
N ILE A 63 -4.47 -3.40 -5.43
CA ILE A 63 -3.21 -2.71 -5.73
C ILE A 63 -2.04 -3.60 -5.30
N ILE A 64 -2.19 -4.32 -4.18
CA ILE A 64 -1.27 -5.37 -3.77
C ILE A 64 -2.07 -6.65 -3.51
N HIS A 65 -1.39 -7.81 -3.58
CA HIS A 65 -2.04 -9.06 -3.28
C HIS A 65 -2.27 -9.19 -1.76
N LYS A 66 -3.37 -9.85 -1.37
CA LYS A 66 -3.70 -10.05 0.05
C LYS A 66 -2.58 -10.76 0.82
N ASN A 67 -1.86 -11.68 0.17
CA ASN A 67 -0.73 -12.36 0.79
C ASN A 67 0.43 -11.41 1.07
N LYS A 68 0.68 -10.48 0.15
CA LYS A 68 1.71 -9.43 0.34
C LYS A 68 1.35 -8.55 1.54
N ALA A 69 0.09 -8.13 1.64
CA ALA A 69 -0.39 -7.32 2.76
C ALA A 69 -0.24 -8.08 4.08
N ALA A 70 -0.63 -9.35 4.12
CA ALA A 70 -0.51 -10.18 5.31
C ALA A 70 0.96 -10.35 5.74
N ASN A 71 1.85 -10.60 4.78
CA ASN A 71 3.28 -10.75 5.04
C ASN A 71 3.90 -9.47 5.57
N LEU A 72 3.55 -8.32 5.00
CA LEU A 72 4.04 -7.03 5.46
C LEU A 72 3.52 -6.69 6.84
N LYS A 73 2.24 -6.93 7.12
CA LYS A 73 1.66 -6.69 8.44
C LYS A 73 2.36 -7.55 9.50
N SER A 74 2.58 -8.82 9.21
CA SER A 74 3.26 -9.73 10.14
C SER A 74 4.70 -9.28 10.41
N SER A 75 5.45 -8.96 9.36
CA SER A 75 6.82 -8.49 9.46
C SER A 75 6.93 -7.20 10.28
N LEU A 76 6.02 -6.25 10.03
CA LEU A 76 6.00 -4.98 10.74
C LEU A 76 5.59 -5.15 12.20
N ALA A 77 4.65 -6.03 12.49
CA ALA A 77 4.26 -6.35 13.86
C ALA A 77 5.44 -6.91 14.65
N GLN A 78 6.20 -7.82 14.05
CA GLN A 78 7.41 -8.36 14.66
C GLN A 78 8.45 -7.28 14.93
N HIS A 79 8.64 -6.37 13.97
CA HIS A 79 9.56 -5.24 14.12
C HIS A 79 9.16 -4.35 15.31
N VAL A 80 7.88 -3.98 15.39
CA VAL A 80 7.36 -3.14 16.48
C VAL A 80 7.53 -3.83 17.82
N ASN A 81 7.24 -5.13 17.88
CA ASN A 81 7.35 -5.92 19.12
C ASN A 81 8.79 -6.06 19.61
N LYS A 82 9.77 -6.01 18.68
CA LYS A 82 11.19 -6.09 19.03
C LYS A 82 11.76 -4.78 19.55
N LEU A 83 11.07 -3.67 19.33
CA LEU A 83 11.51 -2.38 19.85
C LEU A 83 11.34 -2.35 21.37
N ALA A 84 12.39 -1.93 22.05
CA ALA A 84 12.39 -1.87 23.50
C ALA A 84 11.76 -0.59 24.02
#